data_f5723e3071d807200a2ded115d74647b
#
_entry.id   f5723e3071d807200a2ded115d74647b
#
_cell.length_a   1.000
_cell.length_b   1.000
_cell.length_c   1.000
_cell.angle_alpha   90.00
_cell.angle_beta   90.00
_cell.angle_gamma   90.00
#
_symmetry.space_group_name_H-M   'P 1'
#
loop_
_entity.id
_entity.type
_entity.pdbx_description
1 polymer ?
#
loop_
_entity_poly.entity_id
_entity_poly.type
_entity_poly.pdbx_seq_one_letter_code
_entity_poly.pdbx_strand_id
1 'polypeptide(L)'
;MLDRLMLDHFLKSFIPVFIALDVLGVLPLYAGFSMDLDEKRKRRVLRESIITAFFVALGFVLIGNQILIYLNIAIEDFLIAGGVILFIIAARDLIGLSREDLAGQDDLFAVVPLGVPLLAGPALLATSLIIFNTFGFAYVLVSLVLNLLIAGAAFKYSFLILRFVSRRWVVAMSKVFLLLLASIAVMFIRTGLQGLRPPH
;
A
#
# COMPACT_ATOMS: atom_id res chain seq x y z
N MET A 1 16.53 -8.17 -29.39
CA MET A 1 17.03 -6.94 -28.70
C MET A 1 15.87 -6.16 -28.10
N LEU A 2 14.80 -5.90 -28.87
CA LEU A 2 13.57 -5.22 -28.40
C LEU A 2 12.90 -5.94 -27.23
N ASP A 3 12.77 -7.28 -27.28
CA ASP A 3 12.12 -8.07 -26.22
C ASP A 3 12.85 -7.96 -24.87
N ARG A 4 14.17 -7.91 -24.90
CA ARG A 4 14.97 -7.72 -23.66
C ARG A 4 14.77 -6.33 -23.05
N LEU A 5 14.67 -5.31 -23.87
CA LEU A 5 14.40 -3.94 -23.43
C LEU A 5 12.99 -3.80 -22.84
N MET A 6 11.98 -4.41 -23.48
CA MET A 6 10.60 -4.40 -22.99
C MET A 6 10.49 -5.14 -21.65
N LEU A 7 11.15 -6.29 -21.51
CA LEU A 7 11.18 -7.04 -20.25
C LEU A 7 11.92 -6.26 -19.16
N ASP A 8 13.02 -5.60 -19.48
CA ASP A 8 13.77 -4.78 -18.53
C ASP A 8 12.95 -3.60 -18.02
N HIS A 9 12.27 -2.86 -18.91
CA HIS A 9 11.36 -1.78 -18.54
C HIS A 9 10.18 -2.28 -17.71
N PHE A 10 9.62 -3.44 -18.07
CA PHE A 10 8.55 -4.07 -17.30
C PHE A 10 9.02 -4.43 -15.88
N LEU A 11 10.15 -5.10 -15.71
CA LEU A 11 10.67 -5.47 -14.39
C LEU A 11 11.01 -4.23 -13.56
N LYS A 12 11.60 -3.20 -14.18
CA LYS A 12 11.91 -1.92 -13.53
C LYS A 12 10.66 -1.13 -13.12
N SER A 13 9.52 -1.42 -13.73
CA SER A 13 8.23 -0.83 -13.35
C SER A 13 7.48 -1.71 -12.35
N PHE A 14 7.46 -3.02 -12.57
CA PHE A 14 6.69 -3.99 -11.77
C PHE A 14 7.24 -4.15 -10.36
N ILE A 15 8.57 -4.35 -10.22
CA ILE A 15 9.20 -4.63 -8.93
C ILE A 15 9.05 -3.46 -7.94
N PRO A 16 9.32 -2.19 -8.31
CA PRO A 16 9.09 -1.07 -7.41
C PRO A 16 7.62 -0.93 -6.98
N VAL A 17 6.66 -1.14 -7.87
CA VAL A 17 5.22 -1.13 -7.53
C VAL A 17 4.88 -2.25 -6.57
N PHE A 18 5.43 -3.46 -6.77
CA PHE A 18 5.25 -4.60 -5.86
C PHE A 18 5.75 -4.29 -4.44
N ILE A 19 6.94 -3.71 -4.36
CA ILE A 19 7.54 -3.32 -3.07
C ILE A 19 6.73 -2.18 -2.42
N ALA A 20 6.34 -1.17 -3.19
CA ALA A 20 5.58 -0.03 -2.70
C ALA A 20 4.16 -0.38 -2.22
N LEU A 21 3.56 -1.42 -2.80
CA LEU A 21 2.25 -1.94 -2.40
C LEU A 21 2.31 -2.74 -1.09
N ASP A 22 3.51 -3.22 -0.75
CA ASP A 22 3.83 -3.96 0.48
C ASP A 22 2.80 -5.05 0.83
N VAL A 23 2.47 -5.88 -0.17
CA VAL A 23 1.47 -6.96 -0.03
C VAL A 23 1.77 -7.85 1.16
N LEU A 24 3.06 -8.13 1.42
CA LEU A 24 3.48 -9.03 2.50
C LEU A 24 3.29 -8.39 3.88
N GLY A 25 3.52 -7.08 4.00
CA GLY A 25 3.27 -6.34 5.25
C GLY A 25 1.79 -6.13 5.53
N VAL A 26 0.98 -5.91 4.48
CA VAL A 26 -0.46 -5.68 4.61
C VAL A 26 -1.25 -6.97 4.85
N LEU A 27 -0.76 -8.13 4.37
CA LEU A 27 -1.47 -9.41 4.44
C LEU A 27 -1.86 -9.85 5.87
N PRO A 28 -1.00 -9.79 6.90
CA PRO A 28 -1.41 -10.12 8.26
C PRO A 28 -2.36 -9.10 8.88
N LEU A 29 -2.24 -7.82 8.51
CA LEU A 29 -3.18 -6.79 8.93
C LEU A 29 -4.57 -7.09 8.37
N TYR A 30 -4.67 -7.35 7.06
CA TYR A 30 -5.92 -7.76 6.42
C TYR A 30 -6.51 -9.00 7.09
N ALA A 31 -5.68 -10.01 7.35
CA ALA A 31 -6.12 -11.23 7.99
C ALA A 31 -6.64 -10.98 9.42
N GLY A 32 -5.94 -10.16 10.21
CA GLY A 32 -6.37 -9.77 11.55
C GLY A 32 -7.72 -9.06 11.54
N PHE A 33 -7.87 -8.06 10.68
CA PHE A 33 -9.12 -7.30 10.54
C PHE A 33 -10.30 -8.13 10.01
N SER A 34 -10.03 -9.09 9.13
CA SER A 34 -11.07 -9.89 8.50
C SER A 34 -11.46 -11.15 9.30
N MET A 35 -10.81 -11.43 10.44
CA MET A 35 -11.13 -12.62 11.25
C MET A 35 -12.58 -12.67 11.71
N ASP A 36 -13.13 -11.53 12.09
CA ASP A 36 -14.49 -11.42 12.66
C ASP A 36 -15.56 -11.16 11.57
N LEU A 37 -15.17 -11.06 10.30
CA LEU A 37 -16.08 -10.87 9.19
C LEU A 37 -16.57 -12.20 8.60
N ASP A 38 -17.81 -12.22 8.13
CA ASP A 38 -18.34 -13.33 7.35
C ASP A 38 -17.71 -13.37 5.94
N GLU A 39 -17.77 -14.50 5.26
CA GLU A 39 -17.14 -14.72 3.95
C GLU A 39 -17.66 -13.76 2.86
N LYS A 40 -18.91 -13.32 2.96
CA LYS A 40 -19.51 -12.37 2.01
C LYS A 40 -18.95 -10.96 2.21
N ARG A 41 -18.82 -10.52 3.47
CA ARG A 41 -18.20 -9.25 3.83
C ARG A 41 -16.70 -9.23 3.49
N LYS A 42 -15.96 -10.30 3.78
CA LYS A 42 -14.53 -10.42 3.39
C LYS A 42 -14.30 -10.18 1.91
N ARG A 43 -15.09 -10.86 1.06
CA ARG A 43 -15.00 -10.70 -0.39
C ARG A 43 -15.37 -9.30 -0.85
N ARG A 44 -16.35 -8.68 -0.19
CA ARG A 44 -16.77 -7.31 -0.50
C ARG A 44 -15.66 -6.32 -0.13
N VAL A 45 -15.15 -6.38 1.10
CA VAL A 45 -14.05 -5.52 1.59
C VAL A 45 -12.82 -5.65 0.69
N LEU A 46 -12.41 -6.89 0.35
CA LEU A 46 -11.27 -7.11 -0.52
C LEU A 46 -11.46 -6.48 -1.90
N ARG A 47 -12.60 -6.71 -2.52
CA ARG A 47 -12.90 -6.16 -3.84
C ARG A 47 -12.92 -4.62 -3.82
N GLU A 48 -13.59 -4.03 -2.86
CA GLU A 48 -13.71 -2.59 -2.72
C GLU A 48 -12.34 -1.95 -2.44
N SER A 49 -11.52 -2.55 -1.58
CA SER A 49 -10.16 -2.08 -1.29
C SER A 49 -9.27 -2.06 -2.53
N ILE A 50 -9.28 -3.15 -3.32
CA ILE A 50 -8.48 -3.25 -4.55
C ILE A 50 -8.97 -2.25 -5.61
N ILE A 51 -10.29 -2.14 -5.80
CA ILE A 51 -10.88 -1.20 -6.75
C ILE A 51 -10.54 0.23 -6.33
N THR A 52 -10.70 0.57 -5.06
CA THR A 52 -10.36 1.90 -4.54
C THR A 52 -8.87 2.20 -4.72
N ALA A 53 -7.99 1.27 -4.34
CA ALA A 53 -6.55 1.44 -4.52
C ALA A 53 -6.17 1.65 -5.99
N PHE A 54 -6.79 0.89 -6.90
CA PHE A 54 -6.57 1.05 -8.34
C PHE A 54 -6.97 2.45 -8.83
N PHE A 55 -8.19 2.88 -8.52
CA PHE A 55 -8.68 4.18 -9.01
C PHE A 55 -7.95 5.36 -8.36
N VAL A 56 -7.59 5.26 -7.08
CA VAL A 56 -6.79 6.29 -6.40
C VAL A 56 -5.40 6.40 -7.01
N ALA A 57 -4.70 5.26 -7.20
CA ALA A 57 -3.38 5.26 -7.81
C ALA A 57 -3.43 5.74 -9.27
N LEU A 58 -4.40 5.28 -10.05
CA LEU A 58 -4.58 5.70 -11.44
C LEU A 58 -4.91 7.19 -11.54
N GLY A 59 -5.84 7.68 -10.72
CA GLY A 59 -6.18 9.10 -10.65
C GLY A 59 -4.98 9.95 -10.30
N PHE A 60 -4.20 9.51 -9.31
CA PHE A 60 -2.97 10.22 -8.92
C PHE A 60 -1.91 10.20 -10.03
N VAL A 61 -1.75 9.12 -10.77
CA VAL A 61 -0.83 9.06 -11.91
C VAL A 61 -1.24 10.06 -13.01
N LEU A 62 -2.54 10.20 -13.27
CA LEU A 62 -3.03 11.07 -14.35
C LEU A 62 -2.97 12.56 -14.01
N ILE A 63 -3.28 12.92 -12.77
CA ILE A 63 -3.44 14.33 -12.37
C ILE A 63 -2.51 14.75 -11.22
N GLY A 64 -1.86 13.78 -10.55
CA GLY A 64 -1.07 14.05 -9.34
C GLY A 64 0.11 14.98 -9.59
N ASN A 65 0.80 14.80 -10.71
CA ASN A 65 1.93 15.68 -11.05
C ASN A 65 1.48 17.15 -11.19
N GLN A 66 0.36 17.38 -11.85
CA GLN A 66 -0.21 18.73 -12.01
C GLN A 66 -0.66 19.31 -10.67
N ILE A 67 -1.28 18.49 -9.82
CA ILE A 67 -1.72 18.90 -8.48
C ILE A 67 -0.50 19.28 -7.62
N LEU A 68 0.54 18.44 -7.59
CA LEU A 68 1.73 18.68 -6.80
C LEU A 68 2.43 19.96 -7.26
N ILE A 69 2.61 20.15 -8.57
CA ILE A 69 3.20 21.37 -9.13
C ILE A 69 2.37 22.61 -8.80
N TYR A 70 1.04 22.53 -8.98
CA TYR A 70 0.14 23.66 -8.71
C TYR A 70 0.12 24.05 -7.23
N LEU A 71 0.21 23.08 -6.33
CA LEU A 71 0.28 23.29 -4.87
C LEU A 71 1.69 23.58 -4.38
N ASN A 72 2.70 23.54 -5.26
CA ASN A 72 4.12 23.68 -4.90
C ASN A 72 4.56 22.65 -3.83
N ILE A 73 4.04 21.41 -3.94
CA ILE A 73 4.35 20.28 -3.07
C ILE A 73 5.36 19.39 -3.80
N ALA A 74 6.50 19.12 -3.16
CA ALA A 74 7.46 18.15 -3.67
C ALA A 74 6.99 16.69 -3.39
N ILE A 75 7.47 15.73 -4.19
CA ILE A 75 7.20 14.31 -3.94
C ILE A 75 7.75 13.90 -2.57
N GLU A 76 8.84 14.50 -2.16
CA GLU A 76 9.50 14.38 -0.86
C GLU A 76 8.55 14.74 0.30
N ASP A 77 7.83 15.86 0.18
CA ASP A 77 6.83 16.28 1.17
C ASP A 77 5.70 15.25 1.30
N PHE A 78 5.27 14.71 0.16
CA PHE A 78 4.25 13.67 0.11
C PHE A 78 4.71 12.37 0.78
N LEU A 79 5.99 11.97 0.60
CA LEU A 79 6.59 10.83 1.29
C LEU A 79 6.66 11.03 2.80
N ILE A 80 7.06 12.24 3.25
CA ILE A 80 7.12 12.57 4.68
C ILE A 80 5.73 12.50 5.32
N ALA A 81 4.75 13.18 4.74
CA ALA A 81 3.39 13.22 5.26
C ALA A 81 2.77 11.81 5.35
N GLY A 82 2.91 11.04 4.29
CA GLY A 82 2.42 9.67 4.24
C GLY A 82 3.15 8.73 5.19
N GLY A 83 4.46 8.89 5.34
CA GLY A 83 5.24 8.14 6.33
C GLY A 83 4.79 8.44 7.76
N VAL A 84 4.50 9.70 8.09
CA VAL A 84 3.94 10.07 9.41
C VAL A 84 2.59 9.39 9.67
N ILE A 85 1.67 9.42 8.70
CA ILE A 85 0.36 8.77 8.82
C ILE A 85 0.51 7.26 9.02
N LEU A 86 1.33 6.59 8.21
CA LEU A 86 1.59 5.15 8.34
C LEU A 86 2.23 4.81 9.69
N PHE A 87 3.16 5.63 10.18
CA PHE A 87 3.77 5.43 11.48
C PHE A 87 2.75 5.52 12.62
N ILE A 88 1.86 6.52 12.58
CA ILE A 88 0.79 6.67 13.57
C ILE A 88 -0.14 5.46 13.56
N ILE A 89 -0.55 4.97 12.39
CA ILE A 89 -1.41 3.79 12.26
C ILE A 89 -0.70 2.57 12.86
N ALA A 90 0.53 2.30 12.45
CA ALA A 90 1.31 1.16 12.95
C ALA A 90 1.54 1.23 14.47
N ALA A 91 1.88 2.40 15.00
CA ALA A 91 2.10 2.62 16.43
C ALA A 91 0.82 2.40 17.26
N ARG A 92 -0.32 2.94 16.82
CA ARG A 92 -1.62 2.73 17.49
C ARG A 92 -1.96 1.25 17.62
N ASP A 93 -1.84 0.50 16.52
CA ASP A 93 -2.16 -0.92 16.48
C ASP A 93 -1.18 -1.76 17.29
N LEU A 94 0.09 -1.36 17.34
CA LEU A 94 1.12 -2.04 18.11
C LEU A 94 0.85 -1.93 19.63
N ILE A 95 0.40 -0.74 20.10
CA ILE A 95 0.09 -0.44 21.49
C ILE A 95 -1.29 -0.99 21.90
N GLY A 96 -2.10 -1.45 20.94
CA GLY A 96 -3.41 -2.05 21.22
C GLY A 96 -4.55 -1.05 21.45
N LEU A 97 -4.38 0.21 21.05
CA LEU A 97 -5.35 1.29 21.29
C LEU A 97 -6.50 1.35 20.26
N SER A 98 -6.59 0.42 19.29
CA SER A 98 -7.34 0.69 18.05
C SER A 98 -8.44 -0.27 17.65
N ARG A 99 -8.90 -1.20 18.48
CA ARG A 99 -9.90 -2.19 18.00
C ARG A 99 -11.37 -1.85 18.29
N GLU A 100 -11.67 -0.99 19.22
CA GLU A 100 -13.08 -0.74 19.62
C GLU A 100 -13.74 0.41 18.84
N ASP A 101 -12.97 1.39 18.38
CA ASP A 101 -13.54 2.57 17.70
C ASP A 101 -13.85 2.40 16.20
N LEU A 102 -13.32 1.35 15.56
CA LEU A 102 -13.50 1.09 14.12
C LEU A 102 -14.59 0.06 13.80
N ALA A 103 -15.06 -0.69 14.79
CA ALA A 103 -16.06 -1.76 14.59
C ALA A 103 -17.48 -1.25 14.29
N GLY A 104 -17.73 0.05 14.39
CA GLY A 104 -19.06 0.65 14.25
C GLY A 104 -19.43 1.24 12.89
N GLN A 105 -18.52 1.28 11.91
CA GLN A 105 -18.79 1.90 10.59
C GLN A 105 -18.49 0.93 9.45
N ASP A 106 -19.45 0.11 9.15
CA ASP A 106 -19.35 -1.11 8.34
C ASP A 106 -18.88 -0.94 6.88
N ASP A 107 -19.14 0.18 6.22
CA ASP A 107 -18.86 0.36 4.79
C ASP A 107 -17.59 1.22 4.52
N LEU A 108 -17.17 2.05 5.46
CA LEU A 108 -15.96 2.88 5.34
C LEU A 108 -14.66 2.07 5.54
N PHE A 109 -14.74 0.87 6.14
CA PHE A 109 -13.58 0.05 6.45
C PHE A 109 -12.85 -0.50 5.20
N ALA A 110 -13.58 -0.74 4.11
CA ALA A 110 -12.99 -1.19 2.85
C ALA A 110 -12.23 -0.06 2.11
N VAL A 111 -12.66 1.17 2.33
CA VAL A 111 -12.08 2.35 1.69
C VAL A 111 -10.95 2.93 2.55
N VAL A 112 -11.16 2.99 3.87
CA VAL A 112 -10.19 3.49 4.87
C VAL A 112 -10.20 2.54 6.07
N PRO A 113 -9.08 1.93 6.50
CA PRO A 113 -7.69 2.14 6.09
C PRO A 113 -7.15 1.19 5.02
N LEU A 114 -7.91 0.18 4.55
CA LEU A 114 -7.36 -0.84 3.64
C LEU A 114 -7.11 -0.31 2.22
N GLY A 115 -8.05 0.45 1.65
CA GLY A 115 -7.89 1.03 0.32
C GLY A 115 -6.93 2.21 0.29
N VAL A 116 -7.10 3.14 1.23
CA VAL A 116 -6.27 4.34 1.41
C VAL A 116 -6.16 4.60 2.91
N PRO A 117 -4.97 4.72 3.50
CA PRO A 117 -3.64 4.81 2.89
C PRO A 117 -2.88 3.48 2.77
N LEU A 118 -3.46 2.33 3.14
CA LEU A 118 -2.71 1.10 3.32
C LEU A 118 -2.26 0.50 1.97
N LEU A 119 -3.19 0.27 1.02
CA LEU A 119 -2.86 -0.24 -0.31
C LEU A 119 -2.44 0.90 -1.27
N ALA A 120 -3.22 1.98 -1.36
CA ALA A 120 -2.86 3.15 -2.15
C ALA A 120 -2.09 4.18 -1.30
N GLY A 121 -1.09 3.72 -0.58
CA GLY A 121 -0.24 4.58 0.25
C GLY A 121 0.65 5.52 -0.56
N PRO A 122 1.27 6.50 0.11
CA PRO A 122 2.11 7.51 -0.54
C PRO A 122 3.28 6.90 -1.31
N ALA A 123 3.80 5.73 -0.86
CA ALA A 123 4.83 5.02 -1.60
C ALA A 123 4.35 4.52 -2.95
N LEU A 124 3.15 3.90 -3.00
CA LEU A 124 2.58 3.45 -4.26
C LEU A 124 2.32 4.63 -5.20
N LEU A 125 1.77 5.73 -4.68
CA LEU A 125 1.45 6.90 -5.46
C LEU A 125 2.72 7.57 -6.02
N ALA A 126 3.73 7.81 -5.18
CA ALA A 126 5.01 8.37 -5.60
C ALA A 126 5.74 7.46 -6.60
N THR A 127 5.82 6.16 -6.31
CA THR A 127 6.46 5.18 -7.21
C THR A 127 5.75 5.12 -8.57
N SER A 128 4.41 5.09 -8.55
CA SER A 128 3.62 5.08 -9.79
C SER A 128 3.83 6.35 -10.63
N LEU A 129 3.95 7.51 -9.98
CA LEU A 129 4.24 8.77 -10.67
C LEU A 129 5.66 8.80 -11.26
N ILE A 130 6.66 8.31 -10.54
CA ILE A 130 8.03 8.18 -11.04
C ILE A 130 8.07 7.24 -12.27
N ILE A 131 7.41 6.09 -12.19
CA ILE A 131 7.34 5.14 -13.30
C ILE A 131 6.63 5.74 -14.51
N PHE A 132 5.54 6.48 -14.28
CA PHE A 132 4.83 7.20 -15.34
C PHE A 132 5.76 8.17 -16.08
N ASN A 133 6.52 8.97 -15.35
CA ASN A 133 7.44 9.95 -15.93
C ASN A 133 8.65 9.30 -16.61
N THR A 134 9.06 8.08 -16.19
CA THR A 134 10.26 7.41 -16.72
C THR A 134 9.96 6.46 -17.88
N PHE A 135 8.91 5.64 -17.74
CA PHE A 135 8.59 4.54 -18.67
C PHE A 135 7.26 4.74 -19.42
N GLY A 136 6.43 5.70 -18.97
CA GLY A 136 5.15 6.01 -19.57
C GLY A 136 3.96 5.24 -18.98
N PHE A 137 2.77 5.63 -19.45
CA PHE A 137 1.48 5.19 -18.89
C PHE A 137 1.25 3.67 -18.95
N ALA A 138 1.62 3.04 -20.07
CA ALA A 138 1.37 1.62 -20.30
C ALA A 138 2.07 0.74 -19.23
N TYR A 139 3.31 1.06 -18.91
CA TYR A 139 4.08 0.32 -17.90
C TYR A 139 3.52 0.48 -16.48
N VAL A 140 3.09 1.70 -16.12
CA VAL A 140 2.41 1.94 -14.84
C VAL A 140 1.13 1.14 -14.76
N LEU A 141 0.27 1.24 -15.79
CA LEU A 141 -1.04 0.58 -15.80
C LEU A 141 -0.89 -0.94 -15.66
N VAL A 142 -0.03 -1.55 -16.46
CA VAL A 142 0.21 -3.01 -16.42
C VAL A 142 0.78 -3.40 -15.04
N SER A 143 1.75 -2.65 -14.51
CA SER A 143 2.34 -2.92 -13.21
C SER A 143 1.32 -2.79 -12.07
N LEU A 144 0.48 -1.76 -12.07
CA LEU A 144 -0.59 -1.58 -11.09
C LEU A 144 -1.60 -2.73 -11.13
N VAL A 145 -2.11 -3.05 -12.33
CA VAL A 145 -3.12 -4.12 -12.49
C VAL A 145 -2.56 -5.45 -12.01
N LEU A 146 -1.38 -5.85 -12.46
CA LEU A 146 -0.79 -7.13 -12.09
C LEU A 146 -0.50 -7.21 -10.59
N ASN A 147 0.07 -6.16 -10.02
CA ASN A 147 0.39 -6.13 -8.58
C ASN A 147 -0.88 -6.15 -7.72
N LEU A 148 -1.93 -5.43 -8.10
CA LEU A 148 -3.22 -5.46 -7.39
C LEU A 148 -3.93 -6.81 -7.54
N LEU A 149 -3.80 -7.49 -8.67
CA LEU A 149 -4.30 -8.87 -8.83
C LEU A 149 -3.54 -9.85 -7.93
N ILE A 150 -2.21 -9.72 -7.84
CA ILE A 150 -1.38 -10.51 -6.93
C ILE A 150 -1.78 -10.24 -5.48
N ALA A 151 -1.96 -8.98 -5.09
CA ALA A 151 -2.43 -8.59 -3.76
C ALA A 151 -3.80 -9.19 -3.47
N GLY A 152 -4.74 -9.11 -4.41
CA GLY A 152 -6.07 -9.69 -4.30
C GLY A 152 -6.05 -11.21 -4.12
N ALA A 153 -5.21 -11.89 -4.87
CA ALA A 153 -5.00 -13.32 -4.73
C ALA A 153 -4.38 -13.66 -3.35
N ALA A 154 -3.35 -12.94 -2.94
CA ALA A 154 -2.70 -13.14 -1.64
C ALA A 154 -3.69 -12.94 -0.48
N PHE A 155 -4.49 -11.88 -0.50
CA PHE A 155 -5.50 -11.62 0.53
C PHE A 155 -6.64 -12.64 0.51
N LYS A 156 -7.11 -13.04 -0.68
CA LYS A 156 -8.13 -14.09 -0.82
C LYS A 156 -7.69 -15.40 -0.18
N TYR A 157 -6.42 -15.77 -0.35
CA TYR A 157 -5.86 -17.01 0.20
C TYR A 157 -5.21 -16.83 1.57
N SER A 158 -5.24 -15.63 2.16
CA SER A 158 -4.63 -15.34 3.47
C SER A 158 -5.16 -16.29 4.56
N PHE A 159 -6.45 -16.63 4.55
CA PHE A 159 -7.05 -17.59 5.49
C PHE A 159 -6.56 -19.02 5.31
N LEU A 160 -6.25 -19.43 4.08
CA LEU A 160 -5.66 -20.75 3.84
C LEU A 160 -4.27 -20.81 4.47
N ILE A 161 -3.48 -19.77 4.30
CA ILE A 161 -2.15 -19.63 4.92
C ILE A 161 -2.28 -19.63 6.45
N LEU A 162 -3.24 -18.85 6.98
CA LEU A 162 -3.46 -18.72 8.42
C LEU A 162 -4.13 -19.94 9.06
N ARG A 163 -4.82 -20.79 8.30
CA ARG A 163 -5.43 -22.05 8.80
C ARG A 163 -4.39 -23.04 9.29
N PHE A 164 -3.18 -22.99 8.72
CA PHE A 164 -2.04 -23.81 9.16
C PHE A 164 -1.27 -23.20 10.34
N VAL A 165 -1.62 -21.97 10.74
CA VAL A 165 -0.93 -21.22 11.78
C VAL A 165 -1.87 -20.97 12.95
N SER A 166 -1.45 -21.29 14.18
CA SER A 166 -2.31 -21.08 15.35
C SER A 166 -2.60 -19.59 15.56
N ARG A 167 -3.75 -19.26 16.18
CA ARG A 167 -4.16 -17.85 16.47
C ARG A 167 -3.06 -17.06 17.22
N ARG A 168 -2.31 -17.72 18.09
CA ARG A 168 -1.20 -17.09 18.83
C ARG A 168 -0.08 -16.65 17.90
N TRP A 169 0.27 -17.48 16.92
CA TRP A 169 1.27 -17.16 15.91
C TRP A 169 0.81 -16.02 14.99
N VAL A 170 -0.46 -16.00 14.61
CA VAL A 170 -1.04 -14.91 13.79
C VAL A 170 -0.89 -13.58 14.51
N VAL A 171 -1.26 -13.51 15.80
CA VAL A 171 -1.14 -12.29 16.61
C VAL A 171 0.33 -11.87 16.77
N ALA A 172 1.23 -12.81 17.00
CA ALA A 172 2.66 -12.53 17.11
C ALA A 172 3.23 -12.00 15.78
N MET A 173 2.91 -12.65 14.67
CA MET A 173 3.31 -12.21 13.33
C MET A 173 2.72 -10.84 12.98
N SER A 174 1.45 -10.57 13.28
CA SER A 174 0.86 -9.23 13.10
C SER A 174 1.68 -8.14 13.79
N LYS A 175 2.15 -8.38 15.03
CA LYS A 175 2.99 -7.40 15.73
C LYS A 175 4.35 -7.19 15.06
N VAL A 176 4.96 -8.26 14.53
CA VAL A 176 6.21 -8.15 13.75
C VAL A 176 5.97 -7.33 12.48
N PHE A 177 4.88 -7.58 11.77
CA PHE A 177 4.55 -6.83 10.55
C PHE A 177 4.19 -5.36 10.84
N LEU A 178 3.54 -5.07 11.96
CA LEU A 178 3.33 -3.69 12.40
C LEU A 178 4.65 -2.96 12.68
N LEU A 179 5.65 -3.65 13.25
CA LEU A 179 7.00 -3.10 13.39
C LEU A 179 7.67 -2.87 12.03
N LEU A 180 7.50 -3.79 11.09
CA LEU A 180 8.00 -3.60 9.71
C LEU A 180 7.31 -2.43 9.03
N LEU A 181 5.99 -2.30 9.18
CA LEU A 181 5.23 -1.17 8.66
C LEU A 181 5.71 0.16 9.26
N ALA A 182 5.93 0.21 10.58
CA ALA A 182 6.52 1.38 11.23
C ALA A 182 7.93 1.69 10.69
N SER A 183 8.73 0.65 10.43
CA SER A 183 10.08 0.82 9.85
C SER A 183 10.03 1.36 8.42
N ILE A 184 9.09 0.90 7.60
CA ILE A 184 8.84 1.41 6.25
C ILE A 184 8.38 2.87 6.33
N ALA A 185 7.50 3.20 7.25
CA ALA A 185 7.06 4.57 7.50
C ALA A 185 8.24 5.51 7.81
N VAL A 186 9.15 5.08 8.69
CA VAL A 186 10.40 5.80 9.00
C VAL A 186 11.30 5.91 7.76
N MET A 187 11.38 4.85 6.94
CA MET A 187 12.13 4.88 5.69
C MET A 187 11.57 5.96 4.73
N PHE A 188 10.25 6.09 4.61
CA PHE A 188 9.63 7.13 3.76
C PHE A 188 9.93 8.53 4.26
N ILE A 189 9.80 8.76 5.58
CA ILE A 189 10.17 10.05 6.20
C ILE A 189 11.64 10.36 5.92
N ARG A 190 12.54 9.40 6.13
CA ARG A 190 13.96 9.57 5.87
C ARG A 190 14.26 9.87 4.41
N THR A 191 13.65 9.14 3.48
CA THR A 191 13.84 9.33 2.04
C THR A 191 13.34 10.71 1.62
N GLY A 192 12.17 11.12 2.09
CA GLY A 192 11.67 12.47 1.85
C GLY A 192 12.60 13.56 2.38
N LEU A 193 13.09 13.42 3.63
CA LEU A 193 14.04 14.39 4.21
C LEU A 193 15.38 14.45 3.46
N GLN A 194 15.85 13.34 2.91
CA GLN A 194 17.08 13.29 2.12
C GLN A 194 16.90 13.98 0.76
N GLY A 195 15.74 13.82 0.12
CA GLY A 195 15.43 14.47 -1.15
C GLY A 195 15.26 15.99 -1.06
N LEU A 196 14.86 16.51 0.11
CA LEU A 196 14.77 17.95 0.36
C LEU A 196 16.13 18.64 0.56
N ARG A 197 17.21 17.87 0.74
CA ARG A 197 18.56 18.47 0.84
C ARG A 197 19.06 18.82 -0.56
N PRO A 198 19.56 20.04 -0.78
CA PRO A 198 20.18 20.38 -2.04
C PRO A 198 21.38 19.46 -2.30
N PRO A 199 21.64 19.06 -3.56
CA PRO A 199 22.84 18.31 -3.89
C PRO A 199 24.06 19.13 -3.52
N HIS A 200 24.97 18.53 -2.73
CA HIS A 200 26.26 19.11 -2.38
C HIS A 200 27.17 19.17 -3.59
#